data_8ae3791c101f6096c36de3bb929ab82e
#
_entry.id   8ae3791c101f6096c36de3bb929ab82e
#
_cell.length_a   1.000
_cell.length_b   1.000
_cell.length_c   1.000
_cell.angle_alpha   90.00
_cell.angle_beta   90.00
_cell.angle_gamma   90.00
#
_symmetry.space_group_name_H-M   'P 1'
#
loop_
_entity.id
_entity.type
_entity.pdbx_description
1 polymer ?
#
loop_
_entity_poly.entity_id
_entity_poly.type
_entity_poly.pdbx_seq_one_letter_code
_entity_poly.pdbx_strand_id
1 'polypeptide(L)'
;VVNFWKLSGDGRLLFGGGENYTRRFPSHIRSFVRKRMLPIYPQLADTQIDFGWGGTLAVTMNRMPCFGRLEPDVYHALGFSGHGVQIATLAGKLIAEAVAGTAERFDVMARVPSPTFPGGTLLRWPGLVAGMMFYGLRDRLG
;
A
#
# COMPACT_ATOMS: atom_id res chain seq x y z
N VAL A 1 9.42 7.71 -1.79
CA VAL A 1 9.51 6.31 -2.29
C VAL A 1 10.37 5.51 -1.32
N VAL A 2 9.82 4.41 -0.79
CA VAL A 2 10.54 3.54 0.15
C VAL A 2 10.99 2.29 -0.60
N ASN A 3 12.29 2.02 -0.59
CA ASN A 3 12.82 0.72 -0.99
C ASN A 3 12.86 -0.19 0.25
N PHE A 4 12.54 -1.45 0.07
CA PHE A 4 12.59 -2.47 1.12
C PHE A 4 13.12 -3.78 0.55
N TRP A 5 13.78 -4.57 1.37
CA TRP A 5 14.31 -5.86 0.98
C TRP A 5 14.38 -6.81 2.17
N LYS A 6 14.33 -8.10 1.86
CA LYS A 6 14.56 -9.17 2.82
C LYS A 6 15.02 -10.43 2.09
N LEU A 7 15.60 -11.36 2.81
CA LEU A 7 15.82 -12.72 2.32
C LEU A 7 14.57 -13.56 2.54
N SER A 8 14.21 -14.37 1.57
CA SER A 8 13.22 -15.43 1.72
C SER A 8 13.80 -16.63 2.47
N GLY A 9 12.96 -17.55 2.90
CA GLY A 9 13.39 -18.75 3.61
C GLY A 9 14.33 -19.68 2.82
N ASP A 10 14.29 -19.58 1.48
CA ASP A 10 15.17 -20.29 0.54
C ASP A 10 16.39 -19.46 0.11
N GLY A 11 16.69 -18.35 0.79
CA GLY A 11 17.87 -17.54 0.59
C GLY A 11 17.81 -16.57 -0.60
N ARG A 12 16.68 -16.41 -1.27
CA ARG A 12 16.54 -15.43 -2.36
C ARG A 12 16.32 -14.01 -1.83
N LEU A 13 16.91 -13.02 -2.51
CA LEU A 13 16.65 -11.62 -2.23
C LEU A 13 15.29 -11.23 -2.79
N LEU A 14 14.40 -10.78 -1.91
CA LEU A 14 13.17 -10.09 -2.26
C LEU A 14 13.46 -8.59 -2.17
N PHE A 15 13.37 -7.89 -3.28
CA PHE A 15 13.56 -6.44 -3.33
C PHE A 15 12.30 -5.78 -3.87
N GLY A 16 11.76 -4.84 -3.11
CA GLY A 16 10.60 -4.05 -3.50
C GLY A 16 10.91 -2.56 -3.44
N GLY A 17 10.28 -1.82 -4.32
CA GLY A 17 10.40 -0.38 -4.37
C GLY A 17 9.86 0.20 -5.65
N GLY A 18 9.66 1.51 -5.61
CA GLY A 18 9.10 2.24 -6.72
C GLY A 18 7.59 2.26 -6.75
N GLU A 19 7.10 3.39 -7.18
CA GLU A 19 5.69 3.69 -7.33
C GLU A 19 5.40 4.05 -8.78
N ASN A 20 4.22 3.71 -9.22
CA ASN A 20 3.70 4.09 -10.51
C ASN A 20 2.32 4.73 -10.31
N TYR A 21 2.17 5.96 -10.75
CA TYR A 21 0.93 6.74 -10.59
C TYR A 21 -0.05 6.57 -11.75
N THR A 22 0.27 5.69 -12.69
CA THR A 22 -0.65 5.32 -13.76
C THR A 22 -1.58 4.18 -13.30
N ARG A 23 -2.68 3.99 -14.00
CA ARG A 23 -3.59 2.85 -13.75
C ARG A 23 -3.06 1.52 -14.30
N ARG A 24 -1.89 1.52 -14.93
CA ARG A 24 -1.28 0.33 -15.55
C ARG A 24 0.03 0.00 -14.88
N PHE A 25 0.30 -1.25 -14.67
CA PHE A 25 1.62 -1.70 -14.23
C PHE A 25 2.66 -1.43 -15.33
N PRO A 26 3.93 -1.17 -14.95
CA PRO A 26 5.02 -1.13 -15.92
C PRO A 26 5.06 -2.43 -16.72
N SER A 27 5.23 -2.33 -18.04
CA SER A 27 5.34 -3.51 -18.92
C SER A 27 6.53 -4.40 -18.56
N HIS A 28 7.60 -3.81 -18.02
CA HIS A 28 8.83 -4.49 -17.62
C HIS A 28 9.15 -4.24 -16.15
N ILE A 29 8.40 -4.89 -15.24
CA ILE A 29 8.56 -4.74 -13.79
C ILE A 29 9.98 -5.06 -13.33
N ARG A 30 10.61 -6.14 -13.87
CA ARG A 30 11.97 -6.54 -13.52
C ARG A 30 12.98 -5.42 -13.80
N SER A 31 12.93 -4.81 -14.96
CA SER A 31 13.81 -3.68 -15.34
C SER A 31 13.53 -2.43 -14.51
N PHE A 32 12.26 -2.16 -14.20
CA PHE A 32 11.84 -1.04 -13.36
C PHE A 32 12.41 -1.15 -11.95
N VAL A 33 12.37 -2.34 -11.35
CA VAL A 33 12.89 -2.58 -10.00
C VAL A 33 14.42 -2.67 -10.00
N ARG A 34 15.05 -3.28 -11.02
CA ARG A 34 16.51 -3.37 -11.15
C ARG A 34 17.18 -2.00 -11.07
N LYS A 35 16.63 -0.97 -11.73
CA LYS A 35 17.16 0.40 -11.69
C LYS A 35 17.20 1.01 -10.27
N ARG A 36 16.38 0.53 -9.36
CA ARG A 36 16.34 0.96 -7.96
C ARG A 36 17.20 0.10 -7.06
N MET A 37 17.37 -1.15 -7.40
CA MET A 37 18.15 -2.12 -6.65
C MET A 37 19.66 -1.87 -6.82
N LEU A 38 20.12 -1.62 -8.05
CA LEU A 38 21.54 -1.53 -8.36
C LEU A 38 22.31 -0.40 -7.64
N PRO A 39 21.75 0.77 -7.36
CA PRO A 39 22.41 1.78 -6.52
C PRO A 39 22.69 1.29 -5.09
N ILE A 40 21.93 0.31 -4.60
CA ILE A 40 22.06 -0.26 -3.25
C ILE A 40 22.91 -1.54 -3.30
N TYR A 41 22.69 -2.35 -4.30
CA TYR A 41 23.35 -3.65 -4.51
C TYR A 41 24.02 -3.74 -5.90
N PRO A 42 25.09 -2.97 -6.16
CA PRO A 42 25.76 -2.96 -7.46
C PRO A 42 26.33 -4.34 -7.86
N GLN A 43 26.68 -5.16 -6.87
CA GLN A 43 27.18 -6.53 -7.08
C GLN A 43 26.15 -7.47 -7.70
N LEU A 44 24.86 -7.09 -7.74
CA LEU A 44 23.80 -7.89 -8.35
C LEU A 44 23.47 -7.47 -9.79
N ALA A 45 24.38 -6.73 -10.45
CA ALA A 45 24.16 -6.23 -11.82
C ALA A 45 23.86 -7.36 -12.81
N ASP A 46 24.58 -8.46 -12.73
CA ASP A 46 24.46 -9.61 -13.63
C ASP A 46 23.53 -10.71 -13.09
N THR A 47 22.96 -10.51 -11.89
CA THR A 47 22.10 -11.50 -11.28
C THR A 47 20.75 -11.56 -12.02
N GLN A 48 20.29 -12.76 -12.33
CA GLN A 48 18.99 -12.99 -12.92
C GLN A 48 17.89 -12.69 -11.90
N ILE A 49 16.84 -12.01 -12.37
CA ILE A 49 15.61 -11.81 -11.58
C ILE A 49 14.59 -12.85 -12.04
N ASP A 50 14.32 -13.83 -11.21
CA ASP A 50 13.41 -14.94 -11.52
C ASP A 50 11.96 -14.46 -11.63
N PHE A 51 11.52 -13.66 -10.66
CA PHE A 51 10.15 -13.21 -10.54
C PHE A 51 10.06 -11.68 -10.46
N GLY A 52 9.00 -11.12 -11.02
CA GLY A 52 8.69 -9.70 -10.89
C GLY A 52 7.18 -9.51 -10.91
N TRP A 53 6.65 -8.83 -9.91
CA TRP A 53 5.22 -8.54 -9.79
C TRP A 53 5.00 -7.14 -9.20
N GLY A 54 3.78 -6.66 -9.31
CA GLY A 54 3.33 -5.42 -8.70
C GLY A 54 2.01 -5.62 -7.99
N GLY A 55 1.64 -4.67 -7.15
CA GLY A 55 0.38 -4.66 -6.44
C GLY A 55 -0.20 -3.24 -6.37
N THR A 56 -1.51 -3.14 -6.28
CA THR A 56 -2.19 -1.87 -6.08
C THR A 56 -2.42 -1.64 -4.59
N LEU A 57 -2.05 -0.47 -4.11
CA LEU A 57 -2.29 -0.06 -2.73
C LEU A 57 -3.57 0.77 -2.64
N ALA A 58 -4.41 0.46 -1.67
CA ALA A 58 -5.51 1.32 -1.26
C ALA A 58 -4.99 2.29 -0.18
N VAL A 59 -4.95 3.57 -0.53
CA VAL A 59 -4.45 4.64 0.34
C VAL A 59 -5.63 5.52 0.73
N THR A 60 -5.87 5.67 2.03
CA THR A 60 -6.86 6.59 2.58
C THR A 60 -6.30 8.00 2.74
N MET A 61 -7.15 9.02 2.78
CA MET A 61 -6.73 10.41 2.91
C MET A 61 -5.95 10.68 4.20
N ASN A 62 -6.35 10.07 5.29
CA ASN A 62 -5.73 10.21 6.62
C ASN A 62 -4.69 9.14 6.94
N ARG A 63 -4.41 8.23 5.98
CA ARG A 63 -3.50 7.07 6.15
C ARG A 63 -3.95 6.04 7.18
N MET A 64 -5.12 6.22 7.80
CA MET A 64 -5.70 5.27 8.74
C MET A 64 -6.52 4.21 8.00
N PRO A 65 -6.54 2.96 8.46
CA PRO A 65 -7.39 1.93 7.89
C PRO A 65 -8.88 2.27 8.11
N CYS A 66 -9.71 1.95 7.13
CA CYS A 66 -11.15 2.14 7.18
C CYS A 66 -11.82 0.85 7.64
N PHE A 67 -12.42 0.89 8.81
CA PHE A 67 -13.25 -0.19 9.35
C PHE A 67 -14.71 0.20 9.27
N GLY A 68 -15.58 -0.76 9.05
CA GLY A 68 -17.03 -0.50 9.05
C GLY A 68 -17.86 -1.74 8.78
N ARG A 69 -19.19 -1.52 8.81
CA ARG A 69 -20.20 -2.49 8.41
C ARG A 69 -20.93 -1.94 7.20
N LEU A 70 -21.08 -2.75 6.17
CA LEU A 70 -21.94 -2.43 5.03
C LEU A 70 -23.39 -2.82 5.32
N GLU A 71 -23.56 -3.97 5.97
CA GLU A 71 -24.82 -4.53 6.46
C GLU A 71 -24.59 -5.12 7.85
N PRO A 72 -25.62 -5.52 8.59
CA PRO A 72 -25.47 -6.03 9.96
C PRO A 72 -24.38 -7.10 10.11
N ASP A 73 -24.27 -8.01 9.15
CA ASP A 73 -23.33 -9.13 9.19
C ASP A 73 -22.15 -9.01 8.19
N VAL A 74 -22.01 -7.86 7.52
CA VAL A 74 -20.96 -7.61 6.54
C VAL A 74 -19.95 -6.61 7.06
N TYR A 75 -18.85 -7.11 7.60
CA TYR A 75 -17.75 -6.32 8.13
C TYR A 75 -16.69 -6.07 7.06
N HIS A 76 -16.04 -4.92 7.12
CA HIS A 76 -14.90 -4.63 6.28
C HIS A 76 -13.77 -3.94 7.05
N ALA A 77 -12.53 -4.21 6.63
CA ALA A 77 -11.35 -3.45 6.97
C ALA A 77 -10.49 -3.31 5.71
N LEU A 78 -10.23 -2.09 5.29
CA LEU A 78 -9.54 -1.79 4.03
C LEU A 78 -8.76 -0.47 4.10
N GLY A 79 -8.02 -0.15 3.04
CA GLY A 79 -7.27 1.11 3.00
C GLY A 79 -6.07 1.14 3.93
N PHE A 80 -5.29 0.07 4.01
CA PHE A 80 -4.14 -0.04 4.92
C PHE A 80 -2.93 0.83 4.55
N SER A 81 -3.01 1.59 3.47
CA SER A 81 -2.06 2.65 3.11
C SER A 81 -0.58 2.21 3.09
N GLY A 82 -0.31 0.96 2.73
CA GLY A 82 1.02 0.35 2.70
C GLY A 82 1.46 -0.36 4.00
N HIS A 83 0.67 -0.31 5.07
CA HIS A 83 0.96 -0.95 6.36
C HIS A 83 0.16 -2.26 6.59
N GLY A 84 -0.32 -2.88 5.50
CA GLY A 84 -1.24 -4.01 5.56
C GLY A 84 -0.70 -5.23 6.29
N VAL A 85 0.59 -5.54 6.19
CA VAL A 85 1.20 -6.72 6.85
C VAL A 85 0.96 -6.72 8.37
N GLN A 86 1.11 -5.57 8.99
CA GLN A 86 0.91 -5.41 10.45
C GLN A 86 -0.58 -5.29 10.79
N ILE A 87 -1.29 -4.39 10.10
CA ILE A 87 -2.64 -3.99 10.47
C ILE A 87 -3.68 -5.04 10.05
N ALA A 88 -3.46 -5.77 8.94
CA ALA A 88 -4.43 -6.76 8.48
C ALA A 88 -4.59 -7.93 9.47
N THR A 89 -3.52 -8.33 10.15
CA THR A 89 -3.60 -9.36 11.20
C THR A 89 -4.46 -8.89 12.38
N LEU A 90 -4.26 -7.66 12.83
CA LEU A 90 -5.09 -7.05 13.86
C LEU A 90 -6.54 -6.90 13.38
N ALA A 91 -6.75 -6.42 12.15
CA ALA A 91 -8.06 -6.27 11.56
C ALA A 91 -8.84 -7.59 11.52
N GLY A 92 -8.18 -8.68 11.10
CA GLY A 92 -8.76 -10.02 11.10
C GLY A 92 -9.20 -10.46 12.50
N LYS A 93 -8.35 -10.21 13.52
CA LYS A 93 -8.69 -10.50 14.92
C LYS A 93 -9.92 -9.70 15.37
N LEU A 94 -9.95 -8.39 15.12
CA LEU A 94 -11.07 -7.53 15.54
C LEU A 94 -12.39 -7.91 14.86
N ILE A 95 -12.34 -8.28 13.57
CA ILE A 95 -13.51 -8.78 12.84
C ILE A 95 -13.97 -10.12 13.42
N ALA A 96 -13.06 -11.03 13.72
CA ALA A 96 -13.41 -12.32 14.32
C ALA A 96 -14.06 -12.15 15.71
N GLU A 97 -13.53 -11.25 16.56
CA GLU A 97 -14.14 -10.89 17.85
C GLU A 97 -15.56 -10.32 17.66
N ALA A 98 -15.74 -9.41 16.69
CA ALA A 98 -17.04 -8.81 16.40
C ALA A 98 -18.06 -9.84 15.90
N VAL A 99 -17.68 -10.75 15.03
CA VAL A 99 -18.51 -11.86 14.55
C VAL A 99 -18.88 -12.82 15.70
N ALA A 100 -17.97 -13.01 16.66
CA ALA A 100 -18.22 -13.81 17.85
C ALA A 100 -19.06 -13.09 18.94
N GLY A 101 -19.54 -11.87 18.66
CA GLY A 101 -20.41 -11.09 19.57
C GLY A 101 -19.68 -10.09 20.46
N THR A 102 -18.37 -9.91 20.31
CA THR A 102 -17.55 -8.96 21.09
C THR A 102 -17.03 -7.85 20.15
N ALA A 103 -17.85 -6.82 19.91
CA ALA A 103 -17.58 -5.83 18.87
C ALA A 103 -16.92 -4.53 19.36
N GLU A 104 -16.70 -4.34 20.67
CA GLU A 104 -16.28 -3.04 21.25
C GLU A 104 -14.98 -2.52 20.62
N ARG A 105 -14.00 -3.36 20.42
CA ARG A 105 -12.71 -2.98 19.84
C ARG A 105 -12.84 -2.67 18.33
N PHE A 106 -13.67 -3.43 17.63
CA PHE A 106 -13.98 -3.16 16.23
C PHE A 106 -14.69 -1.81 16.10
N ASP A 107 -15.65 -1.52 16.97
CA ASP A 107 -16.44 -0.28 16.97
C ASP A 107 -15.57 0.96 17.26
N VAL A 108 -14.56 0.82 18.12
CA VAL A 108 -13.55 1.87 18.31
C VAL A 108 -12.83 2.19 17.01
N MET A 109 -12.38 1.18 16.28
CA MET A 109 -11.72 1.38 14.98
C MET A 109 -12.66 1.92 13.91
N ALA A 110 -13.92 1.49 13.92
CA ALA A 110 -14.95 1.96 12.98
C ALA A 110 -15.33 3.44 13.18
N ARG A 111 -15.08 4.02 14.36
CA ARG A 111 -15.28 5.45 14.62
C ARG A 111 -14.18 6.35 14.05
N VAL A 112 -13.05 5.78 13.63
CA VAL A 112 -12.00 6.56 12.97
C VAL A 112 -12.54 7.11 11.64
N PRO A 113 -12.60 8.43 11.46
CA PRO A 113 -13.19 9.00 10.25
C PRO A 113 -12.34 8.64 9.01
N SER A 114 -13.01 8.24 7.95
CA SER A 114 -12.41 8.03 6.63
C SER A 114 -12.96 9.07 5.66
N PRO A 115 -12.37 10.27 5.61
CA PRO A 115 -12.86 11.34 4.76
C PRO A 115 -12.77 10.93 3.28
N THR A 116 -13.81 11.28 2.54
CA THR A 116 -13.83 11.08 1.08
C THR A 116 -12.90 12.06 0.40
N PHE A 117 -12.30 11.63 -0.71
CA PHE A 117 -11.43 12.49 -1.49
C PHE A 117 -12.22 13.69 -2.05
N PRO A 118 -11.70 14.94 -1.93
CA PRO A 118 -12.36 16.13 -2.49
C PRO A 118 -12.66 15.96 -3.99
N GLY A 119 -13.92 16.18 -4.39
CA GLY A 119 -14.39 15.91 -5.75
C GLY A 119 -14.67 14.44 -6.05
N GLY A 120 -14.66 13.56 -5.02
CA GLY A 120 -15.08 12.16 -5.12
C GLY A 120 -14.28 11.35 -6.12
N THR A 121 -14.96 10.46 -6.84
CA THR A 121 -14.32 9.56 -7.82
C THR A 121 -13.79 10.28 -9.05
N LEU A 122 -14.37 11.45 -9.40
CA LEU A 122 -14.01 12.21 -10.60
C LEU A 122 -12.62 12.84 -10.46
N LEU A 123 -12.35 13.52 -9.34
CA LEU A 123 -11.10 14.23 -9.11
C LEU A 123 -10.04 13.39 -8.40
N ARG A 124 -10.38 12.21 -7.89
CA ARG A 124 -9.44 11.37 -7.13
C ARG A 124 -8.15 11.08 -7.88
N TRP A 125 -8.22 10.70 -9.15
CA TRP A 125 -7.02 10.36 -9.91
C TRP A 125 -6.23 11.60 -10.35
N PRO A 126 -6.81 12.62 -11.01
CA PRO A 126 -6.05 13.82 -11.38
C PRO A 126 -5.51 14.59 -10.16
N GLY A 127 -6.27 14.64 -9.06
CA GLY A 127 -5.79 15.25 -7.81
C GLY A 127 -4.63 14.49 -7.17
N LEU A 128 -4.67 13.13 -7.19
CA LEU A 128 -3.55 12.33 -6.74
C LEU A 128 -2.29 12.60 -7.56
N VAL A 129 -2.39 12.59 -8.90
CA VAL A 129 -1.26 12.83 -9.80
C VAL A 129 -0.68 14.23 -9.57
N ALA A 130 -1.54 15.27 -9.49
CA ALA A 130 -1.11 16.63 -9.23
C ALA A 130 -0.40 16.78 -7.88
N GLY A 131 -0.94 16.19 -6.81
CA GLY A 131 -0.32 16.18 -5.49
C GLY A 131 1.04 15.49 -5.49
N MET A 132 1.15 14.33 -6.13
CA MET A 132 2.41 13.60 -6.21
C MET A 132 3.47 14.35 -7.03
N MET A 133 3.08 15.01 -8.12
CA MET A 133 3.98 15.88 -8.90
C MET A 133 4.46 17.06 -8.06
N PHE A 134 3.58 17.71 -7.33
CA PHE A 134 3.91 18.83 -6.46
C PHE A 134 4.92 18.42 -5.38
N TYR A 135 4.66 17.33 -4.63
CA TYR A 135 5.58 16.85 -3.61
C TYR A 135 6.89 16.33 -4.21
N GLY A 136 6.84 15.66 -5.35
CA GLY A 136 8.04 15.21 -6.05
C GLY A 136 8.94 16.35 -6.55
N LEU A 137 8.36 17.48 -6.93
CA LEU A 137 9.10 18.71 -7.26
C LEU A 137 9.69 19.36 -6.01
N ARG A 138 8.90 19.46 -4.94
CA ARG A 138 9.35 20.01 -3.66
C ARG A 138 10.52 19.22 -3.07
N ASP A 139 10.48 17.89 -3.13
CA ASP A 139 11.56 17.03 -2.62
C ASP A 139 12.86 17.13 -3.43
N ARG A 140 12.79 17.70 -4.65
CA ARG A 140 14.00 17.97 -5.49
C ARG A 140 14.58 19.37 -5.29
N LEU A 141 13.77 20.28 -4.79
CA LEU A 141 14.11 21.69 -4.63
C LEU A 141 14.51 22.05 -3.19
N GLY A 142 14.22 21.25 -2.23
CA GLY A 142 14.50 21.42 -0.79
C GLY A 142 15.18 20.28 -0.16
#